data_8fc716bdb4e6bb33cb9c269ab9093ce6
#
_entry.id   8fc716bdb4e6bb33cb9c269ab9093ce6
#
_cell.length_a   1.000
_cell.length_b   1.000
_cell.length_c   1.000
_cell.angle_alpha   90.00
_cell.angle_beta   90.00
_cell.angle_gamma   90.00
#
_symmetry.space_group_name_H-M   'P 1'
#
loop_
_entity.id
_entity.type
_entity.pdbx_description
1 polymer ?
#
loop_
_entity_poly.entity_id
_entity_poly.type
_entity_poly.pdbx_seq_one_letter_code
_entity_poly.pdbx_strand_id
1 'polypeptide(L)'
;MAGTSVFGPPSEFVASDLPDVRATGMFPVRSEAECEIAVIAGGEDSFATRMHMLKAAKHTIRIQTLAFTGDESGLRVAEVLKQKKLEGVDVRLIIDGASNPFLQTQWMYFDLKLHGIEIEGFEALGLQLINEIPIPFISGGATPNKRYHEKVWIIDAGTPNAQAVMGGLNVANEYFRVDPADVKHYWRDQDVAVRGAVVADLTAMFDRNYKHLKGRRGPSDVAWGVARAILDKTGAVATPFKQRDDLKATVAALEARPPSSGFKPTRCRYFQSRPRLHESYILQAYLKLLDTAKHQILIANAYFVPTPAIKLALQRAALRCVRVVVLTNGAETTDTPGMALVGRGHYADLLAVNANTKVKACPNRGAGIEIWEWQGKAPGDAKQTQGLLHSKFAVADHRLSLVGSHNLDPRSERLNSENAIVFDNPELSDRLAHTFLEKDLLSSRRITPEEAAKFEKPETILKRFKKELAGLFESQM
;
A
#
# COMPACT_ATOMS: atom_id res chain seq x y z
N MET A 1 -16.58 23.87 -18.65
CA MET A 1 -16.49 23.46 -17.23
C MET A 1 -15.03 23.46 -16.88
N ALA A 2 -14.61 24.25 -15.91
CA ALA A 2 -13.23 24.22 -15.41
C ALA A 2 -13.01 22.84 -14.81
N GLY A 3 -12.08 22.08 -15.38
CA GLY A 3 -11.77 20.75 -14.90
C GLY A 3 -11.31 20.79 -13.44
N THR A 4 -11.92 20.01 -12.59
CA THR A 4 -11.53 19.86 -11.18
C THR A 4 -10.09 19.36 -11.12
N SER A 5 -9.18 20.19 -10.64
CA SER A 5 -7.74 19.85 -10.54
C SER A 5 -7.50 18.89 -9.39
N VAL A 6 -6.62 17.89 -9.58
CA VAL A 6 -6.13 17.02 -8.48
C VAL A 6 -5.42 17.85 -7.39
N PHE A 7 -4.93 19.03 -7.74
CA PHE A 7 -4.30 19.99 -6.83
C PHE A 7 -5.25 21.09 -6.34
N GLY A 8 -6.56 20.92 -6.54
CA GLY A 8 -7.56 21.92 -6.15
C GLY A 8 -7.54 22.31 -4.67
N PRO A 9 -8.30 23.34 -4.31
CA PRO A 9 -8.38 23.82 -2.93
C PRO A 9 -8.95 22.75 -1.98
N PRO A 10 -8.71 22.87 -0.68
CA PRO A 10 -9.22 21.95 0.33
C PRO A 10 -10.73 21.66 0.23
N SER A 11 -11.53 22.65 -0.07
CA SER A 11 -12.98 22.55 -0.23
C SER A 11 -13.41 21.56 -1.35
N GLU A 12 -12.57 21.33 -2.35
CA GLU A 12 -12.88 20.36 -3.43
C GLU A 12 -12.71 18.89 -3.01
N PHE A 13 -12.11 18.63 -1.85
CA PHE A 13 -11.81 17.30 -1.33
C PHE A 13 -12.59 16.96 -0.06
N VAL A 14 -13.67 17.67 0.23
CA VAL A 14 -14.52 17.33 1.37
C VAL A 14 -15.16 15.98 1.14
N ALA A 15 -14.88 15.04 2.03
CA ALA A 15 -15.21 13.64 1.84
C ALA A 15 -16.61 13.27 2.27
N SER A 16 -17.31 14.09 3.04
CA SER A 16 -18.65 13.77 3.53
C SER A 16 -19.45 15.01 3.83
N ASP A 17 -20.76 14.85 3.83
CA ASP A 17 -21.74 15.84 4.23
C ASP A 17 -21.85 16.00 5.77
N LEU A 18 -20.93 15.43 6.54
CA LEU A 18 -20.95 15.50 8.00
C LEU A 18 -20.27 16.78 8.50
N PRO A 19 -20.91 17.54 9.39
CA PRO A 19 -20.47 18.86 9.81
C PRO A 19 -19.11 18.91 10.54
N ASP A 20 -18.62 17.77 11.03
CA ASP A 20 -17.40 17.68 11.87
C ASP A 20 -16.16 17.17 11.14
N VAL A 21 -16.19 17.03 9.82
CA VAL A 21 -15.04 16.58 9.05
C VAL A 21 -13.99 17.67 8.99
N ARG A 22 -13.02 17.61 9.88
CA ARG A 22 -11.82 18.42 9.80
C ARG A 22 -10.93 17.87 8.70
N ALA A 23 -10.54 18.71 7.75
CA ALA A 23 -9.62 18.38 6.66
C ALA A 23 -8.18 18.07 7.14
N THR A 24 -8.04 17.15 8.12
CA THR A 24 -6.78 16.86 8.80
C THR A 24 -5.90 15.88 8.03
N GLY A 25 -6.47 15.10 7.10
CA GLY A 25 -5.75 14.18 6.20
C GLY A 25 -5.38 14.83 4.86
N MET A 26 -5.65 16.11 4.70
CA MET A 26 -5.37 16.90 3.53
C MET A 26 -4.20 17.82 3.78
N PHE A 27 -3.19 17.71 2.94
CA PHE A 27 -1.97 18.48 3.05
C PHE A 27 -1.90 19.54 1.94
N PRO A 28 -1.06 20.58 2.07
CA PRO A 28 -0.95 21.61 1.05
C PRO A 28 -0.36 21.06 -0.24
N VAL A 29 -0.63 21.75 -1.34
CA VAL A 29 0.12 21.54 -2.58
C VAL A 29 1.53 22.07 -2.35
N ARG A 30 2.52 21.23 -2.69
CA ARG A 30 3.93 21.60 -2.66
C ARG A 30 4.40 21.96 -4.06
N SER A 31 5.14 23.04 -4.16
CA SER A 31 5.80 23.49 -5.39
C SER A 31 7.01 22.59 -5.72
N GLU A 32 7.56 22.76 -6.89
CA GLU A 32 8.79 22.06 -7.33
C GLU A 32 10.00 22.39 -6.42
N ALA A 33 10.02 23.54 -5.77
CA ALA A 33 11.06 23.87 -4.80
C ALA A 33 10.88 23.18 -3.43
N GLU A 34 9.69 22.63 -3.16
CA GLU A 34 9.32 22.03 -1.88
C GLU A 34 9.19 20.51 -1.93
N CYS A 35 9.26 19.93 -3.12
CA CYS A 35 9.04 18.50 -3.33
C CYS A 35 9.98 17.96 -4.41
N GLU A 36 10.79 16.98 -4.07
CA GLU A 36 11.58 16.19 -5.01
C GLU A 36 11.17 14.73 -4.90
N ILE A 37 10.98 14.07 -6.03
CA ILE A 37 10.54 12.68 -6.11
C ILE A 37 11.50 11.87 -6.98
N ALA A 38 11.77 10.63 -6.54
CA ALA A 38 12.40 9.59 -7.35
C ALA A 38 11.49 8.35 -7.36
N VAL A 39 11.23 7.79 -8.55
CA VAL A 39 10.48 6.53 -8.70
C VAL A 39 11.42 5.36 -8.42
N ILE A 40 10.98 4.44 -7.57
CA ILE A 40 11.66 3.20 -7.23
C ILE A 40 10.89 2.04 -7.87
N ALA A 41 11.43 1.45 -8.93
CA ALA A 41 10.69 0.56 -9.82
C ALA A 41 10.55 -0.90 -9.34
N GLY A 42 11.18 -1.30 -8.25
CA GLY A 42 11.17 -2.69 -7.77
C GLY A 42 11.59 -2.86 -6.33
N GLY A 43 11.36 -4.05 -5.80
CA GLY A 43 11.61 -4.36 -4.40
C GLY A 43 13.08 -4.32 -4.01
N GLU A 44 13.97 -4.81 -4.88
CA GLU A 44 15.41 -4.81 -4.61
C GLU A 44 15.95 -3.40 -4.45
N ASP A 45 15.56 -2.49 -5.36
CA ASP A 45 15.98 -1.08 -5.29
C ASP A 45 15.34 -0.35 -4.12
N SER A 46 14.10 -0.75 -3.75
CA SER A 46 13.44 -0.22 -2.56
C SER A 46 14.16 -0.65 -1.28
N PHE A 47 14.57 -1.93 -1.16
CA PHE A 47 15.34 -2.40 -0.03
C PHE A 47 16.68 -1.66 0.11
N ALA A 48 17.45 -1.58 -0.97
CA ALA A 48 18.71 -0.85 -1.00
C ALA A 48 18.52 0.61 -0.54
N THR A 49 17.54 1.32 -1.12
CA THR A 49 17.25 2.72 -0.79
C THR A 49 16.89 2.87 0.68
N ARG A 50 16.00 2.03 1.20
CA ARG A 50 15.58 2.04 2.61
C ARG A 50 16.74 1.79 3.56
N MET A 51 17.60 0.80 3.25
CA MET A 51 18.76 0.47 4.08
C MET A 51 19.81 1.59 4.08
N HIS A 52 20.08 2.20 2.93
CA HIS A 52 20.97 3.37 2.86
C HIS A 52 20.43 4.55 3.69
N MET A 53 19.12 4.83 3.60
CA MET A 53 18.49 5.89 4.38
C MET A 53 18.56 5.59 5.89
N LEU A 54 18.26 4.35 6.32
CA LEU A 54 18.34 3.96 7.73
C LEU A 54 19.76 4.14 8.29
N LYS A 55 20.77 3.64 7.56
CA LYS A 55 22.17 3.77 7.98
C LYS A 55 22.63 5.22 8.08
N ALA A 56 22.14 6.09 7.21
CA ALA A 56 22.46 7.52 7.19
C ALA A 56 21.73 8.33 8.28
N ALA A 57 20.71 7.77 8.91
CA ALA A 57 19.90 8.45 9.92
C ALA A 57 20.75 8.95 11.10
N LYS A 58 20.52 10.22 11.52
CA LYS A 58 21.24 10.86 12.62
C LYS A 58 20.34 11.32 13.76
N HIS A 59 19.06 11.57 13.50
CA HIS A 59 18.15 12.18 14.46
C HIS A 59 16.90 11.34 14.71
N THR A 60 16.17 10.99 13.65
CA THR A 60 14.90 10.30 13.80
C THR A 60 14.67 9.24 12.73
N ILE A 61 14.04 8.14 13.13
CA ILE A 61 13.49 7.10 12.25
C ILE A 61 12.03 6.91 12.60
N ARG A 62 11.15 7.02 11.60
CA ARG A 62 9.72 6.77 11.71
C ARG A 62 9.32 5.76 10.65
N ILE A 63 8.82 4.61 11.05
CA ILE A 63 8.37 3.58 10.11
C ILE A 63 6.92 3.23 10.44
N GLN A 64 6.05 3.34 9.44
CA GLN A 64 4.71 2.79 9.49
C GLN A 64 4.54 1.78 8.38
N THR A 65 4.04 0.58 8.70
CA THR A 65 3.84 -0.51 7.73
C THR A 65 2.77 -1.48 8.24
N LEU A 66 2.05 -2.12 7.31
CA LEU A 66 1.08 -3.16 7.65
C LEU A 66 1.80 -4.43 8.10
N ALA A 67 2.74 -4.94 7.30
CA ALA A 67 3.52 -6.12 7.59
C ALA A 67 5.00 -5.77 7.78
N PHE A 68 5.61 -6.37 8.81
CA PHE A 68 7.03 -6.33 9.08
C PHE A 68 7.42 -7.71 9.61
N THR A 69 7.76 -8.60 8.68
CA THR A 69 7.95 -10.02 8.95
C THR A 69 9.32 -10.28 9.57
N GLY A 70 9.40 -11.24 10.49
CA GLY A 70 10.66 -11.67 11.11
C GLY A 70 11.43 -12.68 10.25
N ASP A 71 11.56 -12.38 8.95
CA ASP A 71 12.38 -13.11 7.99
C ASP A 71 13.76 -12.45 7.81
N GLU A 72 14.57 -12.90 6.87
CA GLU A 72 15.96 -12.41 6.72
C GLU A 72 16.00 -10.90 6.46
N SER A 73 15.12 -10.37 5.61
CA SER A 73 15.06 -8.94 5.32
C SER A 73 14.58 -8.14 6.52
N GLY A 74 13.54 -8.60 7.19
CA GLY A 74 12.98 -7.92 8.36
C GLY A 74 13.94 -7.97 9.56
N LEU A 75 14.59 -9.11 9.82
CA LEU A 75 15.59 -9.22 10.87
C LEU A 75 16.79 -8.32 10.60
N ARG A 76 17.22 -8.18 9.33
CA ARG A 76 18.29 -7.24 8.97
C ARG A 76 17.89 -5.78 9.22
N VAL A 77 16.67 -5.40 8.86
CA VAL A 77 16.13 -4.06 9.20
C VAL A 77 16.11 -3.87 10.72
N ALA A 78 15.62 -4.85 11.48
CA ALA A 78 15.56 -4.79 12.94
C ALA A 78 16.94 -4.59 13.58
N GLU A 79 17.98 -5.27 13.05
CA GLU A 79 19.36 -5.11 13.50
C GLU A 79 19.85 -3.67 13.30
N VAL A 80 19.62 -3.07 12.13
CA VAL A 80 20.01 -1.67 11.88
C VAL A 80 19.24 -0.70 12.78
N LEU A 81 17.93 -0.94 13.01
CA LEU A 81 17.16 -0.11 13.92
C LEU A 81 17.69 -0.14 15.35
N LYS A 82 18.10 -1.32 15.85
CA LYS A 82 18.74 -1.45 17.17
C LYS A 82 20.06 -0.70 17.23
N GLN A 83 20.91 -0.84 16.21
CA GLN A 83 22.14 -0.11 16.11
C GLN A 83 21.92 1.42 16.13
N LYS A 84 20.95 1.92 15.35
CA LYS A 84 20.59 3.35 15.33
C LYS A 84 20.07 3.84 16.68
N LYS A 85 19.31 3.00 17.38
CA LYS A 85 18.84 3.33 18.74
C LYS A 85 20.01 3.47 19.72
N LEU A 86 21.02 2.60 19.63
CA LEU A 86 22.26 2.69 20.43
C LEU A 86 23.07 3.96 20.10
N GLU A 87 23.03 4.41 18.84
CA GLU A 87 23.64 5.68 18.40
C GLU A 87 22.87 6.92 18.87
N GLY A 88 21.74 6.75 19.59
CA GLY A 88 20.92 7.85 20.12
C GLY A 88 19.82 8.35 19.19
N VAL A 89 19.59 7.69 18.05
CA VAL A 89 18.50 8.06 17.14
C VAL A 89 17.13 7.76 17.77
N ASP A 90 16.18 8.67 17.67
CA ASP A 90 14.80 8.46 18.11
C ASP A 90 14.05 7.58 17.10
N VAL A 91 13.87 6.29 17.44
CA VAL A 91 13.22 5.28 16.60
C VAL A 91 11.81 4.99 17.08
N ARG A 92 10.81 5.18 16.21
CA ARG A 92 9.40 4.87 16.48
C ARG A 92 8.79 4.12 15.31
N LEU A 93 8.01 3.09 15.63
CA LEU A 93 7.36 2.23 14.66
C LEU A 93 5.85 2.23 14.89
N ILE A 94 5.08 2.17 13.79
CA ILE A 94 3.67 1.81 13.78
C ILE A 94 3.54 0.55 12.92
N ILE A 95 3.08 -0.54 13.53
CA ILE A 95 2.95 -1.84 12.89
C ILE A 95 1.56 -2.39 13.16
N ASP A 96 0.86 -2.87 12.13
CA ASP A 96 -0.44 -3.51 12.29
C ASP A 96 -0.26 -4.90 12.90
N GLY A 97 -0.75 -5.08 14.13
CA GLY A 97 -0.53 -6.31 14.87
C GLY A 97 -1.21 -7.54 14.28
N ALA A 98 -2.40 -7.37 13.69
CA ALA A 98 -3.17 -8.49 13.14
C ALA A 98 -2.55 -9.07 11.87
N SER A 99 -1.74 -8.29 11.15
CA SER A 99 -1.07 -8.70 9.92
C SER A 99 0.26 -9.43 10.14
N ASN A 100 0.67 -9.63 11.39
CA ASN A 100 1.97 -10.17 11.76
C ASN A 100 1.87 -11.32 12.80
N PRO A 101 1.15 -12.41 12.51
CA PRO A 101 0.81 -13.44 13.51
C PRO A 101 1.93 -14.43 13.82
N PHE A 102 3.00 -14.47 13.01
CA PHE A 102 4.06 -15.49 13.12
C PHE A 102 4.92 -15.31 14.37
N LEU A 103 5.19 -16.39 15.06
CA LEU A 103 5.93 -16.39 16.34
C LEU A 103 7.31 -15.72 16.24
N GLN A 104 8.08 -16.00 15.18
CA GLN A 104 9.38 -15.37 14.95
C GLN A 104 9.27 -13.86 14.81
N THR A 105 8.24 -13.37 14.11
CA THR A 105 7.94 -11.96 13.96
C THR A 105 7.61 -11.31 15.31
N GLN A 106 6.82 -11.99 16.13
CA GLN A 106 6.47 -11.54 17.48
C GLN A 106 7.72 -11.41 18.37
N TRP A 107 8.63 -12.38 18.32
CA TRP A 107 9.90 -12.33 19.03
C TRP A 107 10.79 -11.19 18.56
N MET A 108 10.84 -10.90 17.26
CA MET A 108 11.58 -9.76 16.72
C MET A 108 11.05 -8.44 17.29
N TYR A 109 9.74 -8.25 17.38
CA TYR A 109 9.17 -7.03 17.98
C TYR A 109 9.46 -6.93 19.46
N PHE A 110 9.44 -8.05 20.15
CA PHE A 110 9.85 -8.10 21.55
C PHE A 110 11.31 -7.66 21.74
N ASP A 111 12.22 -8.18 20.94
CA ASP A 111 13.63 -7.82 20.93
C ASP A 111 13.83 -6.31 20.65
N LEU A 112 13.13 -5.76 19.67
CA LEU A 112 13.15 -4.32 19.38
C LEU A 112 12.69 -3.48 20.59
N LYS A 113 11.60 -3.90 21.27
CA LYS A 113 11.11 -3.21 22.48
C LYS A 113 12.09 -3.29 23.63
N LEU A 114 12.78 -4.41 23.82
CA LEU A 114 13.83 -4.56 24.84
C LEU A 114 15.00 -3.58 24.59
N HIS A 115 15.31 -3.29 23.33
CA HIS A 115 16.32 -2.28 22.96
C HIS A 115 15.78 -0.84 23.01
N GLY A 116 14.59 -0.61 23.58
CA GLY A 116 14.02 0.72 23.80
C GLY A 116 13.39 1.35 22.54
N ILE A 117 13.10 0.56 21.51
CA ILE A 117 12.36 1.03 20.32
C ILE A 117 10.85 1.06 20.64
N GLU A 118 10.23 2.20 20.43
CA GLU A 118 8.78 2.35 20.65
C GLU A 118 8.01 1.78 19.45
N ILE A 119 7.10 0.82 19.71
CA ILE A 119 6.26 0.19 18.68
C ILE A 119 4.81 0.33 19.13
N GLU A 120 3.99 1.00 18.31
CA GLU A 120 2.55 1.17 18.52
C GLU A 120 1.75 0.39 17.46
N GLY A 121 0.46 0.16 17.73
CA GLY A 121 -0.43 -0.59 16.82
C GLY A 121 -0.24 -2.10 16.88
N PHE A 122 0.75 -2.57 17.63
CA PHE A 122 1.06 -3.96 17.84
C PHE A 122 0.37 -4.48 19.11
N GLU A 123 -0.53 -5.44 18.94
CA GLU A 123 -1.21 -6.14 20.04
C GLU A 123 -0.84 -7.61 20.04
N ALA A 124 -0.63 -8.21 21.24
CA ALA A 124 -0.32 -9.64 21.33
C ALA A 124 -1.49 -10.49 20.84
N LEU A 125 -1.17 -11.60 20.14
CA LEU A 125 -2.11 -12.46 19.41
C LEU A 125 -3.40 -12.84 20.16
N GLY A 126 -3.31 -13.11 21.47
CA GLY A 126 -4.46 -13.49 22.30
C GLY A 126 -5.41 -12.34 22.61
N LEU A 127 -4.91 -11.09 22.59
CA LEU A 127 -5.69 -9.89 22.91
C LEU A 127 -6.31 -9.28 21.64
N GLN A 128 -5.73 -9.54 20.47
CA GLN A 128 -6.32 -9.17 19.18
C GLN A 128 -7.68 -9.86 18.99
N LEU A 129 -7.80 -11.15 19.34
CA LEU A 129 -9.05 -11.89 19.25
C LEU A 129 -10.11 -11.30 20.20
N ILE A 130 -9.73 -10.83 21.38
CA ILE A 130 -10.65 -10.24 22.36
C ILE A 130 -11.08 -8.82 21.93
N ASN A 131 -10.16 -8.03 21.38
CA ASN A 131 -10.45 -6.71 20.85
C ASN A 131 -11.20 -6.76 19.49
N GLU A 132 -11.14 -7.88 18.81
CA GLU A 132 -11.80 -8.10 17.52
C GLU A 132 -13.21 -8.72 17.65
N ILE A 133 -13.56 -9.32 18.79
CA ILE A 133 -14.93 -9.72 19.08
C ILE A 133 -15.72 -8.46 19.43
N PRO A 134 -16.84 -8.18 18.76
CA PRO A 134 -17.70 -7.04 19.08
C PRO A 134 -18.44 -7.31 20.39
N ILE A 135 -17.75 -7.16 21.52
CA ILE A 135 -18.40 -7.11 22.82
C ILE A 135 -18.87 -5.66 23.01
N PRO A 136 -20.18 -5.38 23.01
CA PRO A 136 -20.73 -4.03 22.90
C PRO A 136 -20.28 -3.02 23.97
N PHE A 137 -19.63 -3.45 25.03
CA PHE A 137 -19.26 -2.62 26.18
C PHE A 137 -17.76 -2.58 26.50
N ILE A 138 -16.91 -3.36 25.81
CA ILE A 138 -15.48 -3.48 26.14
C ILE A 138 -14.59 -2.94 25.01
N SER A 139 -15.02 -3.02 23.76
CA SER A 139 -14.30 -2.42 22.64
C SER A 139 -14.74 -0.97 22.48
N GLY A 140 -13.89 0.00 22.79
CA GLY A 140 -14.18 1.44 22.62
C GLY A 140 -14.43 1.85 21.17
N GLY A 141 -15.40 1.20 20.49
CA GLY A 141 -15.80 1.48 19.11
C GLY A 141 -14.80 1.04 18.03
N ALA A 142 -13.76 0.27 18.36
CA ALA A 142 -12.87 -0.32 17.38
C ALA A 142 -13.59 -1.49 16.69
N THR A 143 -14.00 -1.30 15.44
CA THR A 143 -14.45 -2.44 14.63
C THR A 143 -13.23 -3.29 14.26
N PRO A 144 -13.30 -4.61 14.39
CA PRO A 144 -12.16 -5.54 14.25
C PRO A 144 -11.50 -5.56 12.90
N ASN A 145 -12.05 -4.88 11.92
CA ASN A 145 -11.65 -4.96 10.53
C ASN A 145 -10.95 -3.70 9.97
N LYS A 146 -10.66 -2.70 10.80
CA LYS A 146 -9.99 -1.46 10.40
C LYS A 146 -8.48 -1.63 10.55
N ARG A 147 -7.71 -1.34 9.49
CA ARG A 147 -6.25 -1.50 9.47
C ARG A 147 -5.54 -0.18 9.19
N TYR A 148 -4.31 -0.07 9.71
CA TYR A 148 -3.36 0.97 9.34
C TYR A 148 -2.57 0.45 8.14
N HIS A 149 -3.03 0.77 6.94
CA HIS A 149 -2.48 0.20 5.71
C HIS A 149 -1.45 1.10 5.04
N GLU A 150 -1.14 2.26 5.60
CA GLU A 150 -0.09 3.14 5.13
C GLU A 150 1.29 2.46 5.21
N LYS A 151 2.14 2.74 4.23
CA LYS A 151 3.52 2.27 4.18
C LYS A 151 4.44 3.45 3.93
N VAL A 152 5.18 3.82 4.97
CA VAL A 152 6.09 4.97 4.92
C VAL A 152 7.27 4.80 5.86
N TRP A 153 8.45 5.18 5.37
CA TRP A 153 9.68 5.31 6.15
C TRP A 153 10.13 6.74 6.07
N ILE A 154 10.30 7.41 7.19
CA ILE A 154 10.69 8.82 7.29
C ILE A 154 11.97 8.89 8.12
N ILE A 155 12.99 9.51 7.57
CA ILE A 155 14.30 9.62 8.17
C ILE A 155 14.63 11.09 8.39
N ASP A 156 15.16 11.38 9.58
CA ASP A 156 15.63 12.71 10.01
C ASP A 156 14.57 13.81 9.85
N ALA A 157 13.33 13.46 10.20
CA ALA A 157 12.20 14.38 10.18
C ALA A 157 12.52 15.70 10.90
N GLY A 158 12.11 16.84 10.32
CA GLY A 158 12.35 18.16 10.86
C GLY A 158 13.76 18.71 10.63
N THR A 159 14.60 18.04 9.86
CA THR A 159 15.94 18.51 9.47
C THR A 159 16.02 18.82 7.98
N PRO A 160 17.03 19.57 7.52
CA PRO A 160 17.25 19.79 6.07
C PRO A 160 17.52 18.51 5.28
N ASN A 161 17.97 17.42 5.94
CA ASN A 161 18.24 16.14 5.32
C ASN A 161 17.03 15.18 5.38
N ALA A 162 15.87 15.67 5.77
CA ALA A 162 14.66 14.86 5.87
C ALA A 162 14.32 14.21 4.53
N GLN A 163 14.10 12.90 4.55
CA GLN A 163 13.71 12.12 3.38
C GLN A 163 12.76 10.99 3.76
N ALA A 164 11.97 10.52 2.81
CA ALA A 164 11.07 9.40 3.05
C ALA A 164 10.96 8.49 1.83
N VAL A 165 10.55 7.24 2.08
CA VAL A 165 10.09 6.29 1.05
C VAL A 165 8.66 5.91 1.39
N MET A 166 7.79 5.93 0.36
CA MET A 166 6.39 5.52 0.50
C MET A 166 5.89 4.79 -0.76
N GLY A 167 4.85 4.00 -0.61
CA GLY A 167 4.24 3.26 -1.71
C GLY A 167 3.47 2.03 -1.27
N GLY A 168 3.65 0.92 -1.98
CA GLY A 168 2.95 -0.34 -1.72
C GLY A 168 3.72 -1.35 -0.88
N LEU A 169 5.06 -1.25 -0.77
CA LEU A 169 5.90 -2.30 -0.19
C LEU A 169 5.86 -2.33 1.34
N ASN A 170 5.58 -3.51 1.89
CA ASN A 170 5.81 -3.85 3.28
C ASN A 170 7.29 -4.28 3.52
N VAL A 171 7.57 -4.91 4.67
CA VAL A 171 8.89 -5.42 5.03
C VAL A 171 8.82 -6.92 5.13
N ALA A 172 9.19 -7.61 4.05
CA ALA A 172 9.31 -9.06 4.00
C ALA A 172 10.08 -9.51 2.76
N ASN A 173 10.60 -10.72 2.78
CA ASN A 173 11.43 -11.31 1.73
C ASN A 173 10.77 -11.28 0.35
N GLU A 174 9.45 -11.54 0.28
CA GLU A 174 8.68 -11.54 -0.95
C GLU A 174 8.62 -10.18 -1.64
N TYR A 175 8.56 -9.08 -0.89
CA TYR A 175 8.58 -7.73 -1.44
C TYR A 175 9.95 -7.35 -1.99
N PHE A 176 11.02 -7.82 -1.35
CA PHE A 176 12.40 -7.48 -1.70
C PHE A 176 13.08 -8.52 -2.58
N ARG A 177 12.37 -9.60 -2.92
CA ARG A 177 12.83 -10.67 -3.81
C ARG A 177 14.07 -11.38 -3.28
N VAL A 178 14.07 -11.71 -2.00
CA VAL A 178 15.23 -12.26 -1.30
C VAL A 178 15.49 -13.71 -1.66
N ASP A 179 14.44 -14.56 -1.81
CA ASP A 179 14.61 -15.99 -2.09
C ASP A 179 14.51 -16.30 -3.58
N PRO A 180 15.63 -16.48 -4.31
CA PRO A 180 15.61 -16.75 -5.74
C PRO A 180 15.00 -18.12 -6.12
N ALA A 181 14.84 -19.01 -5.16
CA ALA A 181 14.16 -20.30 -5.38
C ALA A 181 12.64 -20.16 -5.32
N ASP A 182 12.13 -19.06 -4.76
CA ASP A 182 10.71 -18.85 -4.51
C ASP A 182 10.11 -17.67 -5.30
N VAL A 183 10.43 -17.63 -6.60
CA VAL A 183 9.96 -16.56 -7.51
C VAL A 183 8.43 -16.42 -7.57
N LYS A 184 7.69 -17.47 -7.23
CA LYS A 184 6.22 -17.44 -7.18
C LYS A 184 5.67 -16.52 -6.10
N HIS A 185 6.47 -16.23 -5.08
CA HIS A 185 6.14 -15.31 -4.01
C HIS A 185 6.81 -13.94 -4.18
N TYR A 186 7.49 -13.66 -5.29
CA TYR A 186 8.03 -12.34 -5.58
C TYR A 186 6.92 -11.36 -5.92
N TRP A 187 6.70 -10.39 -5.07
CA TRP A 187 5.65 -9.40 -5.30
C TRP A 187 6.15 -8.27 -6.20
N ARG A 188 5.38 -8.02 -7.26
CA ARG A 188 5.62 -6.90 -8.17
C ARG A 188 5.00 -5.65 -7.60
N ASP A 189 5.81 -4.73 -7.11
CA ASP A 189 5.39 -3.46 -6.53
C ASP A 189 6.40 -2.36 -6.82
N GLN A 190 6.09 -1.11 -6.48
CA GLN A 190 7.00 0.02 -6.53
C GLN A 190 6.71 1.02 -5.43
N ASP A 191 7.75 1.83 -5.12
CA ASP A 191 7.71 2.93 -4.19
C ASP A 191 8.11 4.24 -4.87
N VAL A 192 8.01 5.32 -4.13
CA VAL A 192 8.65 6.59 -4.42
C VAL A 192 9.48 7.04 -3.22
N ALA A 193 10.67 7.59 -3.49
CA ALA A 193 11.44 8.33 -2.51
C ALA A 193 11.12 9.81 -2.65
N VAL A 194 11.00 10.52 -1.53
CA VAL A 194 10.64 11.93 -1.49
C VAL A 194 11.57 12.73 -0.58
N ARG A 195 11.83 13.98 -0.95
CA ARG A 195 12.62 14.98 -0.21
C ARG A 195 11.93 16.34 -0.25
N GLY A 196 12.39 17.25 0.59
CA GLY A 196 11.86 18.62 0.68
C GLY A 196 10.74 18.76 1.69
N ALA A 197 10.03 19.89 1.66
CA ALA A 197 9.00 20.23 2.63
C ALA A 197 7.84 19.25 2.71
N VAL A 198 7.58 18.49 1.64
CA VAL A 198 6.57 17.41 1.62
C VAL A 198 6.82 16.35 2.69
N VAL A 199 8.07 16.12 3.11
CA VAL A 199 8.40 15.16 4.18
C VAL A 199 7.77 15.56 5.51
N ALA A 200 7.57 16.86 5.75
CA ALA A 200 6.84 17.33 6.94
C ALA A 200 5.37 16.89 6.93
N ASP A 201 4.75 16.77 5.76
CA ASP A 201 3.36 16.31 5.63
C ASP A 201 3.25 14.82 6.00
N LEU A 202 4.21 14.00 5.53
CA LEU A 202 4.31 12.59 5.90
C LEU A 202 4.59 12.42 7.40
N THR A 203 5.45 13.27 7.97
CA THR A 203 5.76 13.28 9.39
C THR A 203 4.52 13.63 10.23
N ALA A 204 3.78 14.66 9.83
CA ALA A 204 2.54 15.05 10.51
C ALA A 204 1.47 13.94 10.47
N MET A 205 1.40 13.18 9.38
CA MET A 205 0.57 11.99 9.28
C MET A 205 1.01 10.91 10.30
N PHE A 206 2.31 10.57 10.30
CA PHE A 206 2.85 9.57 11.22
C PHE A 206 2.58 9.96 12.68
N ASP A 207 2.88 11.19 13.06
CA ASP A 207 2.73 11.67 14.44
C ASP A 207 1.26 11.65 14.90
N ARG A 208 0.31 11.97 14.02
CA ARG A 208 -1.12 11.84 14.31
C ARG A 208 -1.53 10.39 14.56
N ASN A 209 -1.09 9.48 13.70
CA ASN A 209 -1.37 8.05 13.86
C ASN A 209 -0.72 7.52 15.14
N TYR A 210 0.52 7.88 15.38
CA TYR A 210 1.27 7.46 16.58
C TYR A 210 0.61 7.95 17.87
N LYS A 211 0.26 9.23 17.93
CA LYS A 211 -0.46 9.81 19.08
C LYS A 211 -1.81 9.14 19.35
N HIS A 212 -2.53 8.84 18.28
CA HIS A 212 -3.82 8.16 18.38
C HIS A 212 -3.68 6.75 18.96
N LEU A 213 -2.65 6.00 18.55
CA LEU A 213 -2.38 4.65 19.02
C LEU A 213 -1.81 4.65 20.45
N LYS A 214 -0.86 5.53 20.75
CA LYS A 214 -0.26 5.64 22.09
C LYS A 214 -1.28 5.95 23.19
N GLY A 215 -2.37 6.62 22.88
CA GLY A 215 -3.48 6.87 23.82
C GLY A 215 -4.37 5.67 24.09
N ARG A 216 -4.18 4.56 23.38
CA ARG A 216 -5.00 3.33 23.47
C ARG A 216 -4.24 2.16 24.08
N ARG A 217 -3.49 2.39 25.15
CA ARG A 217 -2.77 1.32 25.86
C ARG A 217 -3.74 0.24 26.31
N GLY A 218 -3.54 -0.97 25.80
CA GLY A 218 -4.33 -2.14 26.18
C GLY A 218 -3.67 -2.96 27.29
N PRO A 219 -4.34 -4.01 27.80
CA PRO A 219 -3.78 -4.97 28.76
C PRO A 219 -2.45 -5.59 28.31
N SER A 220 -2.16 -5.60 26.99
CA SER A 220 -0.90 -6.06 26.41
C SER A 220 0.32 -5.27 26.91
N ASP A 221 0.19 -3.96 27.13
CA ASP A 221 1.31 -3.13 27.60
C ASP A 221 1.69 -3.48 29.04
N VAL A 222 0.71 -3.90 29.84
CA VAL A 222 0.94 -4.40 31.21
C VAL A 222 1.64 -5.76 31.18
N ALA A 223 1.17 -6.69 30.32
CA ALA A 223 1.79 -8.00 30.13
C ALA A 223 3.24 -7.88 29.64
N TRP A 224 3.51 -6.93 28.75
CA TRP A 224 4.86 -6.64 28.27
C TRP A 224 5.75 -6.03 29.36
N GLY A 225 5.21 -5.16 30.21
CA GLY A 225 5.94 -4.63 31.38
C GLY A 225 6.37 -5.73 32.34
N VAL A 226 5.49 -6.69 32.62
CA VAL A 226 5.78 -7.86 33.47
C VAL A 226 6.79 -8.79 32.79
N ALA A 227 6.63 -9.11 31.52
CA ALA A 227 7.57 -9.94 30.77
C ALA A 227 8.98 -9.31 30.72
N ARG A 228 9.07 -8.00 30.51
CA ARG A 228 10.34 -7.26 30.57
C ARG A 228 11.00 -7.39 31.94
N ALA A 229 10.25 -7.17 33.02
CA ALA A 229 10.77 -7.26 34.39
C ALA A 229 11.30 -8.68 34.75
N ILE A 230 10.70 -9.73 34.16
CA ILE A 230 11.16 -11.11 34.33
C ILE A 230 12.44 -11.36 33.54
N LEU A 231 12.49 -10.89 32.30
CA LEU A 231 13.62 -11.13 31.39
C LEU A 231 14.87 -10.30 31.76
N ASP A 232 14.68 -9.06 32.23
CA ASP A 232 15.77 -8.24 32.80
C ASP A 232 16.43 -8.93 34.01
N LYS A 233 15.66 -9.75 34.78
CA LYS A 233 16.18 -10.52 35.92
C LYS A 233 16.84 -11.84 35.52
N THR A 234 16.48 -12.44 34.39
CA THR A 234 16.93 -13.78 34.02
C THR A 234 18.04 -13.79 32.97
N GLY A 235 18.34 -12.65 32.35
CA GLY A 235 19.36 -12.55 31.29
C GLY A 235 19.04 -13.41 30.04
N ALA A 236 17.84 -13.95 29.96
CA ALA A 236 17.46 -14.97 28.96
C ALA A 236 16.86 -14.32 27.71
N VAL A 237 17.67 -13.63 26.89
CA VAL A 237 17.22 -13.19 25.57
C VAL A 237 18.26 -13.51 24.50
N ALA A 238 18.46 -14.79 24.27
CA ALA A 238 19.02 -15.26 23.00
C ALA A 238 17.97 -16.14 22.34
N THR A 239 16.98 -15.56 21.69
CA THR A 239 16.10 -16.35 20.82
C THR A 239 16.84 -16.60 19.52
N PRO A 240 17.16 -17.84 19.19
CA PRO A 240 17.80 -18.13 17.91
C PRO A 240 16.72 -17.92 16.82
N PHE A 241 16.77 -16.76 16.14
CA PHE A 241 16.00 -16.56 14.93
C PHE A 241 16.48 -17.55 13.87
N LYS A 242 15.56 -18.33 13.34
CA LYS A 242 15.86 -19.22 12.21
C LYS A 242 16.04 -18.36 10.97
N GLN A 243 17.24 -18.40 10.42
CA GLN A 243 17.60 -17.73 9.17
C GLN A 243 18.35 -18.69 8.28
N ARG A 244 18.15 -18.56 6.98
CA ARG A 244 18.92 -19.26 5.96
C ARG A 244 20.15 -18.46 5.58
N ASP A 245 21.34 -19.06 5.61
CA ASP A 245 22.59 -18.33 5.35
C ASP A 245 22.70 -17.88 3.88
N ASP A 246 22.15 -18.64 2.93
CA ASP A 246 22.06 -18.24 1.53
C ASP A 246 21.19 -16.99 1.35
N LEU A 247 20.08 -16.86 2.07
CA LEU A 247 19.22 -15.68 2.03
C LEU A 247 19.83 -14.48 2.74
N LYS A 248 20.57 -14.68 3.82
CA LYS A 248 21.37 -13.61 4.44
C LYS A 248 22.37 -13.02 3.45
N ALA A 249 23.06 -13.88 2.68
CA ALA A 249 23.97 -13.43 1.64
C ALA A 249 23.25 -12.61 0.56
N THR A 250 22.04 -13.04 0.16
CA THR A 250 21.20 -12.27 -0.77
C THR A 250 20.82 -10.92 -0.18
N VAL A 251 20.36 -10.87 1.07
CA VAL A 251 20.02 -9.60 1.75
C VAL A 251 21.23 -8.66 1.81
N ALA A 252 22.43 -9.18 2.12
CA ALA A 252 23.66 -8.38 2.12
C ALA A 252 24.01 -7.84 0.73
N ALA A 253 23.83 -8.64 -0.30
CA ALA A 253 24.03 -8.21 -1.70
C ALA A 253 23.02 -7.13 -2.12
N LEU A 254 21.75 -7.25 -1.73
CA LEU A 254 20.74 -6.22 -1.96
C LEU A 254 21.05 -4.92 -1.23
N GLU A 255 21.50 -5.01 0.02
CA GLU A 255 21.89 -3.86 0.83
C GLU A 255 23.11 -3.12 0.25
N ALA A 256 24.00 -3.83 -0.44
CA ALA A 256 25.18 -3.24 -1.10
C ALA A 256 24.87 -2.53 -2.43
N ARG A 257 23.65 -2.70 -2.98
CA ARG A 257 23.24 -1.99 -4.21
C ARG A 257 23.18 -0.48 -3.95
N PRO A 258 23.46 0.36 -4.95
CA PRO A 258 23.29 1.80 -4.81
C PRO A 258 21.83 2.16 -4.52
N PRO A 259 21.56 3.18 -3.72
CA PRO A 259 20.20 3.66 -3.51
C PRO A 259 19.63 4.27 -4.79
N SER A 260 18.32 4.29 -4.91
CA SER A 260 17.63 4.97 -6.00
C SER A 260 18.04 6.44 -6.04
N SER A 261 18.40 6.88 -7.21
CA SER A 261 18.80 8.24 -7.55
C SER A 261 17.85 8.82 -8.60
N GLY A 262 18.08 10.04 -9.03
CA GLY A 262 17.25 10.67 -10.05
C GLY A 262 16.03 11.37 -9.45
N PHE A 263 16.21 11.99 -8.30
CA PHE A 263 15.24 12.93 -7.75
C PHE A 263 14.99 14.08 -8.73
N LYS A 264 13.72 14.41 -8.91
CA LYS A 264 13.29 15.50 -9.77
C LYS A 264 12.45 16.48 -8.97
N PRO A 265 12.71 17.80 -9.08
CA PRO A 265 11.81 18.82 -8.60
C PRO A 265 10.41 18.58 -9.18
N THR A 266 9.41 18.56 -8.32
CA THR A 266 8.11 18.05 -8.72
C THR A 266 6.98 18.72 -7.93
N ARG A 267 6.01 19.29 -8.63
CA ARG A 267 4.79 19.74 -7.96
C ARG A 267 4.04 18.52 -7.43
N CYS A 268 3.80 18.48 -6.12
CA CYS A 268 3.16 17.32 -5.51
C CYS A 268 2.14 17.68 -4.43
N ARG A 269 1.32 16.68 -4.06
CA ARG A 269 0.43 16.77 -2.91
C ARG A 269 0.33 15.40 -2.23
N TYR A 270 0.51 15.39 -0.92
CA TYR A 270 0.32 14.21 -0.10
C TYR A 270 -1.12 14.12 0.40
N PHE A 271 -1.64 12.89 0.50
CA PHE A 271 -2.97 12.59 1.00
C PHE A 271 -2.93 11.45 2.01
N GLN A 272 -3.76 11.55 3.03
CA GLN A 272 -4.13 10.44 3.90
C GLN A 272 -5.66 10.30 3.88
N SER A 273 -6.17 9.07 3.80
CA SER A 273 -7.56 8.75 4.03
C SER A 273 -7.72 7.95 5.31
N ARG A 274 -8.69 8.35 6.15
CA ARG A 274 -9.07 7.64 7.37
C ARG A 274 -10.59 7.49 7.39
N PRO A 275 -11.14 6.49 6.69
CA PRO A 275 -12.59 6.35 6.53
C PRO A 275 -13.35 6.28 7.85
N ARG A 276 -12.69 5.77 8.93
CA ARG A 276 -13.22 5.78 10.31
C ARG A 276 -13.49 7.19 10.86
N LEU A 277 -12.89 8.21 10.23
CA LEU A 277 -13.09 9.63 10.53
C LEU A 277 -13.80 10.34 9.37
N HIS A 278 -14.44 9.58 8.48
CA HIS A 278 -15.12 10.06 7.29
C HIS A 278 -14.21 10.80 6.29
N GLU A 279 -12.91 10.49 6.26
CA GLU A 279 -11.95 11.03 5.31
C GLU A 279 -11.75 10.06 4.14
N SER A 280 -12.09 10.48 2.93
CA SER A 280 -11.93 9.71 1.68
C SER A 280 -11.14 10.49 0.62
N TYR A 281 -10.11 11.23 1.05
CA TYR A 281 -9.35 12.13 0.18
C TYR A 281 -8.63 11.42 -0.97
N ILE A 282 -8.14 10.19 -0.76
CA ILE A 282 -7.46 9.43 -1.81
C ILE A 282 -8.46 8.98 -2.87
N LEU A 283 -9.65 8.53 -2.48
CA LEU A 283 -10.72 8.26 -3.44
C LEU A 283 -11.03 9.50 -4.27
N GLN A 284 -11.18 10.67 -3.63
CA GLN A 284 -11.42 11.93 -4.33
C GLN A 284 -10.25 12.28 -5.28
N ALA A 285 -9.01 12.05 -4.87
CA ALA A 285 -7.85 12.25 -5.73
C ALA A 285 -7.89 11.33 -6.97
N TYR A 286 -8.26 10.05 -6.80
CA TYR A 286 -8.48 9.14 -7.93
C TYR A 286 -9.59 9.65 -8.86
N LEU A 287 -10.76 10.02 -8.32
CA LEU A 287 -11.88 10.51 -9.12
C LEU A 287 -11.50 11.76 -9.94
N LYS A 288 -10.77 12.70 -9.32
CA LYS A 288 -10.29 13.91 -10.01
C LYS A 288 -9.26 13.58 -11.08
N LEU A 289 -8.33 12.65 -10.82
CA LEU A 289 -7.36 12.20 -11.82
C LEU A 289 -8.07 11.56 -13.00
N LEU A 290 -9.06 10.69 -12.75
CA LEU A 290 -9.88 10.06 -13.78
C LEU A 290 -10.69 11.10 -14.60
N ASP A 291 -11.26 12.09 -13.95
CA ASP A 291 -12.10 13.11 -14.60
C ASP A 291 -11.26 14.17 -15.37
N THR A 292 -10.00 14.38 -15.02
CA THR A 292 -9.12 15.35 -15.71
C THR A 292 -8.36 14.80 -16.90
N ALA A 293 -8.17 13.48 -16.97
CA ALA A 293 -7.45 12.82 -18.06
C ALA A 293 -8.13 13.09 -19.42
N LYS A 294 -7.29 13.34 -20.46
CA LYS A 294 -7.71 13.68 -21.82
C LYS A 294 -7.41 12.58 -22.84
N HIS A 295 -6.36 11.80 -22.61
CA HIS A 295 -5.85 10.85 -23.61
C HIS A 295 -5.76 9.43 -23.07
N GLN A 296 -5.11 9.24 -21.93
CA GLN A 296 -4.83 7.91 -21.41
C GLN A 296 -4.84 7.89 -19.88
N ILE A 297 -5.29 6.77 -19.31
CA ILE A 297 -5.17 6.43 -17.90
C ILE A 297 -4.63 5.01 -17.82
N LEU A 298 -3.52 4.84 -17.09
CA LEU A 298 -2.92 3.55 -16.74
C LEU A 298 -3.10 3.34 -15.24
N ILE A 299 -3.68 2.22 -14.84
CA ILE A 299 -3.92 1.86 -13.44
C ILE A 299 -3.34 0.49 -13.18
N ALA A 300 -2.36 0.38 -12.29
CA ALA A 300 -1.95 -0.88 -11.67
C ALA A 300 -2.51 -0.92 -10.26
N ASN A 301 -3.32 -1.93 -9.96
CA ASN A 301 -3.93 -2.07 -8.65
C ASN A 301 -4.08 -3.54 -8.25
N ALA A 302 -3.47 -3.89 -7.12
CA ALA A 302 -3.40 -5.27 -6.64
C ALA A 302 -4.77 -5.93 -6.46
N TYR A 303 -5.72 -5.20 -5.86
CA TYR A 303 -7.07 -5.67 -5.57
C TYR A 303 -8.08 -4.72 -6.19
N PHE A 304 -8.57 -5.08 -7.37
CA PHE A 304 -9.50 -4.27 -8.15
C PHE A 304 -10.93 -4.79 -8.00
N VAL A 305 -11.63 -4.26 -7.02
CA VAL A 305 -13.07 -4.46 -6.79
C VAL A 305 -13.74 -3.08 -6.83
N PRO A 306 -13.95 -2.50 -8.03
CA PRO A 306 -14.30 -1.10 -8.16
C PRO A 306 -15.66 -0.79 -7.53
N THR A 307 -15.66 0.20 -6.63
CA THR A 307 -16.89 0.75 -6.08
C THR A 307 -17.71 1.46 -7.16
N PRO A 308 -19.01 1.73 -6.93
CA PRO A 308 -19.82 2.45 -7.92
C PRO A 308 -19.20 3.77 -8.37
N ALA A 309 -18.55 4.52 -7.46
CA ALA A 309 -17.91 5.79 -7.77
C ALA A 309 -16.75 5.62 -8.77
N ILE A 310 -15.85 4.67 -8.51
CA ILE A 310 -14.73 4.34 -9.40
C ILE A 310 -15.24 3.78 -10.73
N LYS A 311 -16.18 2.85 -10.71
CA LYS A 311 -16.77 2.27 -11.94
C LYS A 311 -17.33 3.36 -12.86
N LEU A 312 -18.15 4.25 -12.32
CA LEU A 312 -18.72 5.37 -13.08
C LEU A 312 -17.65 6.35 -13.59
N ALA A 313 -16.60 6.61 -12.81
CA ALA A 313 -15.53 7.51 -13.24
C ALA A 313 -14.73 6.91 -14.41
N LEU A 314 -14.41 5.61 -14.38
CA LEU A 314 -13.76 4.90 -15.49
C LEU A 314 -14.63 4.92 -16.76
N GLN A 315 -15.93 4.66 -16.63
CA GLN A 315 -16.86 4.71 -17.75
C GLN A 315 -16.98 6.14 -18.32
N ARG A 316 -17.06 7.17 -17.48
CA ARG A 316 -17.05 8.58 -17.92
C ARG A 316 -15.78 8.94 -18.67
N ALA A 317 -14.61 8.46 -18.20
CA ALA A 317 -13.34 8.67 -18.90
C ALA A 317 -13.38 8.07 -20.32
N ALA A 318 -13.82 6.81 -20.45
CA ALA A 318 -13.98 6.16 -21.76
C ALA A 318 -14.96 6.94 -22.69
N LEU A 319 -16.10 7.43 -22.16
CA LEU A 319 -17.06 8.24 -22.92
C LEU A 319 -16.53 9.63 -23.33
N ARG A 320 -15.42 10.08 -22.75
CA ARG A 320 -14.64 11.25 -23.16
C ARG A 320 -13.52 10.92 -24.14
N CYS A 321 -13.52 9.73 -24.71
CA CYS A 321 -12.48 9.23 -25.62
C CYS A 321 -11.11 8.98 -24.96
N VAL A 322 -11.06 8.80 -23.66
CA VAL A 322 -9.84 8.42 -22.93
C VAL A 322 -9.62 6.90 -23.05
N ARG A 323 -8.40 6.49 -23.32
CA ARG A 323 -7.97 5.09 -23.22
C ARG A 323 -7.73 4.77 -21.74
N VAL A 324 -8.47 3.85 -21.18
CA VAL A 324 -8.35 3.41 -19.78
C VAL A 324 -7.82 1.99 -19.74
N VAL A 325 -6.64 1.78 -19.16
CA VAL A 325 -6.02 0.46 -19.01
C VAL A 325 -5.90 0.13 -17.53
N VAL A 326 -6.56 -0.95 -17.11
CA VAL A 326 -6.50 -1.45 -15.74
C VAL A 326 -5.77 -2.78 -15.73
N LEU A 327 -4.70 -2.86 -14.92
CA LEU A 327 -3.96 -4.06 -14.61
C LEU A 327 -4.21 -4.46 -13.16
N THR A 328 -4.62 -5.70 -12.94
CA THR A 328 -4.87 -6.27 -11.61
C THR A 328 -4.51 -7.74 -11.55
N ASN A 329 -4.60 -8.37 -10.38
CA ASN A 329 -4.39 -9.81 -10.27
C ASN A 329 -5.56 -10.61 -10.82
N GLY A 330 -5.25 -11.75 -11.45
CA GLY A 330 -6.20 -12.84 -11.63
C GLY A 330 -6.43 -13.61 -10.34
N ALA A 331 -7.47 -14.45 -10.30
CA ALA A 331 -7.74 -15.31 -9.14
C ALA A 331 -6.61 -16.36 -8.92
N GLU A 332 -5.84 -16.63 -9.95
CA GLU A 332 -4.77 -17.62 -9.98
C GLU A 332 -3.41 -17.04 -9.50
N THR A 333 -3.30 -15.71 -9.44
CA THR A 333 -2.04 -15.01 -9.15
C THR A 333 -2.13 -14.09 -7.93
N THR A 334 -3.14 -14.26 -7.09
CA THR A 334 -3.35 -13.45 -5.88
C THR A 334 -3.31 -14.30 -4.62
N ASP A 335 -2.95 -13.69 -3.51
CA ASP A 335 -3.08 -14.23 -2.15
C ASP A 335 -4.55 -14.25 -1.64
N THR A 336 -5.44 -13.54 -2.32
CA THR A 336 -6.87 -13.42 -1.97
C THR A 336 -7.77 -13.74 -3.17
N PRO A 337 -7.84 -15.03 -3.61
CA PRO A 337 -8.62 -15.42 -4.80
C PRO A 337 -10.08 -14.96 -4.76
N GLY A 338 -10.71 -14.99 -3.59
CA GLY A 338 -12.09 -14.53 -3.43
C GLY A 338 -12.30 -13.06 -3.81
N MET A 339 -11.35 -12.19 -3.49
CA MET A 339 -11.39 -10.77 -3.89
C MET A 339 -11.29 -10.61 -5.42
N ALA A 340 -10.38 -11.36 -6.05
CA ALA A 340 -10.24 -11.32 -7.51
C ALA A 340 -11.49 -11.85 -8.22
N LEU A 341 -12.14 -12.90 -7.71
CA LEU A 341 -13.41 -13.40 -8.26
C LEU A 341 -14.51 -12.34 -8.18
N VAL A 342 -14.64 -11.65 -7.03
CA VAL A 342 -15.61 -10.54 -6.90
C VAL A 342 -15.27 -9.40 -7.87
N GLY A 343 -13.99 -9.08 -8.06
CA GLY A 343 -13.52 -8.11 -9.03
C GLY A 343 -13.90 -8.47 -10.46
N ARG A 344 -13.68 -9.73 -10.88
CA ARG A 344 -14.07 -10.26 -12.19
C ARG A 344 -15.55 -10.06 -12.49
N GLY A 345 -16.42 -10.13 -11.48
CA GLY A 345 -17.85 -9.90 -11.63
C GLY A 345 -18.23 -8.49 -12.08
N HIS A 346 -17.32 -7.52 -12.01
CA HIS A 346 -17.54 -6.15 -12.52
C HIS A 346 -17.03 -5.94 -13.96
N TYR A 347 -16.27 -6.88 -14.53
CA TYR A 347 -15.57 -6.65 -15.80
C TYR A 347 -16.54 -6.50 -16.97
N ALA A 348 -17.61 -7.33 -17.02
CA ALA A 348 -18.61 -7.23 -18.09
C ALA A 348 -19.23 -5.84 -18.16
N ASP A 349 -19.64 -5.28 -17.02
CA ASP A 349 -20.23 -3.95 -16.92
C ASP A 349 -19.25 -2.84 -17.35
N LEU A 350 -17.97 -2.97 -16.97
CA LEU A 350 -16.93 -2.01 -17.34
C LEU A 350 -16.67 -2.05 -18.85
N LEU A 351 -16.47 -3.25 -19.41
CA LEU A 351 -16.16 -3.43 -20.83
C LEU A 351 -17.34 -3.12 -21.74
N ALA A 352 -18.58 -3.19 -21.24
CA ALA A 352 -19.78 -2.85 -22.02
C ALA A 352 -19.78 -1.41 -22.55
N VAL A 353 -19.08 -0.46 -21.89
CA VAL A 353 -18.96 0.92 -22.35
C VAL A 353 -18.30 1.02 -23.75
N ASN A 354 -17.44 0.05 -24.11
CA ASN A 354 -16.76 0.03 -25.40
C ASN A 354 -17.72 -0.18 -26.58
N ALA A 355 -18.89 -0.75 -26.33
CA ALA A 355 -19.95 -0.89 -27.34
C ALA A 355 -20.73 0.40 -27.60
N ASN A 356 -20.57 1.43 -26.75
CA ASN A 356 -21.25 2.71 -26.87
C ASN A 356 -20.83 3.43 -28.16
N THR A 357 -21.79 4.01 -28.87
CA THR A 357 -21.56 4.72 -30.14
C THR A 357 -20.58 5.89 -30.00
N LYS A 358 -20.60 6.59 -28.86
CA LYS A 358 -19.63 7.67 -28.57
C LYS A 358 -18.20 7.16 -28.48
N VAL A 359 -17.97 6.02 -27.82
CA VAL A 359 -16.63 5.42 -27.70
C VAL A 359 -16.15 4.92 -29.08
N LYS A 360 -17.04 4.27 -29.85
CA LYS A 360 -16.72 3.81 -31.22
C LYS A 360 -16.40 4.95 -32.17
N ALA A 361 -17.01 6.11 -31.99
CA ALA A 361 -16.78 7.31 -32.81
C ALA A 361 -15.56 8.13 -32.38
N CYS A 362 -14.82 7.71 -31.33
CA CYS A 362 -13.67 8.46 -30.85
C CYS A 362 -12.54 8.47 -31.87
N PRO A 363 -11.90 9.62 -32.08
CA PRO A 363 -10.73 9.73 -32.97
C PRO A 363 -9.51 9.01 -32.40
N ASN A 364 -9.44 8.85 -31.09
CA ASN A 364 -8.36 8.14 -30.42
C ASN A 364 -8.53 6.63 -30.62
N ARG A 365 -7.65 6.02 -31.43
CA ARG A 365 -7.61 4.57 -31.60
C ARG A 365 -7.19 3.93 -30.27
N GLY A 366 -8.10 3.21 -29.65
CA GLY A 366 -7.93 2.58 -28.33
C GLY A 366 -8.69 3.25 -27.21
N ALA A 367 -9.52 4.29 -27.50
CA ALA A 367 -10.49 4.79 -26.53
C ALA A 367 -11.37 3.67 -25.99
N GLY A 368 -11.73 3.75 -24.69
CA GLY A 368 -12.49 2.72 -24.01
C GLY A 368 -11.72 2.12 -22.83
N ILE A 369 -12.25 1.03 -22.29
CA ILE A 369 -11.67 0.34 -21.12
C ILE A 369 -11.03 -0.97 -21.55
N GLU A 370 -9.80 -1.18 -21.14
CA GLU A 370 -9.08 -2.45 -21.23
C GLU A 370 -8.81 -2.97 -19.80
N ILE A 371 -9.05 -4.26 -19.58
CA ILE A 371 -8.75 -4.93 -18.31
C ILE A 371 -7.73 -6.03 -18.60
N TRP A 372 -6.66 -6.04 -17.82
CA TRP A 372 -5.58 -7.00 -17.90
C TRP A 372 -5.40 -7.69 -16.55
N GLU A 373 -5.20 -9.01 -16.58
CA GLU A 373 -4.86 -9.80 -15.40
C GLU A 373 -3.40 -10.22 -15.42
N TRP A 374 -2.72 -9.91 -14.35
CA TRP A 374 -1.34 -10.29 -14.11
C TRP A 374 -1.18 -11.81 -14.12
N GLN A 375 -0.17 -12.30 -14.82
CA GLN A 375 0.18 -13.72 -14.91
C GLN A 375 1.51 -14.04 -14.23
N GLY A 376 2.34 -13.03 -13.98
CA GLY A 376 3.70 -13.21 -13.45
C GLY A 376 4.67 -13.90 -14.40
N LYS A 377 4.32 -13.99 -15.69
CA LYS A 377 5.13 -14.59 -16.76
C LYS A 377 4.76 -14.00 -18.11
N ALA A 378 5.70 -14.03 -19.05
CA ALA A 378 5.41 -13.64 -20.42
C ALA A 378 4.44 -14.64 -21.11
N PRO A 379 3.64 -14.18 -22.10
CA PRO A 379 2.79 -15.05 -22.90
C PRO A 379 3.59 -16.17 -23.54
N GLY A 380 3.16 -17.41 -23.37
CA GLY A 380 3.85 -18.59 -23.91
C GLY A 380 4.89 -19.21 -22.97
N ASP A 381 5.34 -18.53 -21.94
CA ASP A 381 6.27 -19.08 -20.97
C ASP A 381 5.60 -20.13 -20.09
N ALA A 382 6.28 -21.28 -19.92
CA ALA A 382 5.81 -22.34 -19.04
C ALA A 382 6.01 -22.00 -17.56
N LYS A 383 7.06 -21.21 -17.24
CA LYS A 383 7.44 -20.88 -15.86
C LYS A 383 7.01 -19.49 -15.48
N GLN A 384 6.40 -19.35 -14.32
CA GLN A 384 6.19 -18.09 -13.65
C GLN A 384 7.54 -17.54 -13.16
N THR A 385 7.81 -16.27 -13.44
CA THR A 385 9.05 -15.56 -13.06
C THR A 385 8.81 -14.54 -11.96
N GLN A 386 7.56 -14.23 -11.67
CA GLN A 386 7.14 -13.32 -10.61
C GLN A 386 5.84 -13.82 -10.00
N GLY A 387 5.64 -13.51 -8.72
CA GLY A 387 4.41 -13.84 -8.01
C GLY A 387 3.31 -12.82 -8.26
N LEU A 388 2.75 -12.31 -7.19
CA LEU A 388 1.61 -11.42 -7.14
C LEU A 388 1.97 -9.98 -7.60
N LEU A 389 1.06 -9.33 -8.31
CA LEU A 389 1.08 -7.88 -8.49
C LEU A 389 0.57 -7.22 -7.20
N HIS A 390 1.37 -6.34 -6.59
CA HIS A 390 0.95 -5.62 -5.39
C HIS A 390 0.94 -4.10 -5.58
N SER A 391 1.22 -3.61 -6.76
CA SER A 391 1.26 -2.18 -7.12
C SER A 391 -0.06 -1.46 -6.91
N LYS A 392 0.01 -0.19 -6.49
CA LYS A 392 -1.14 0.72 -6.37
C LYS A 392 -0.74 2.09 -6.88
N PHE A 393 -0.83 2.26 -8.21
CA PHE A 393 -0.57 3.54 -8.84
C PHE A 393 -1.50 3.80 -10.02
N ALA A 394 -1.63 5.06 -10.37
CA ALA A 394 -2.27 5.50 -11.60
C ALA A 394 -1.43 6.57 -12.29
N VAL A 395 -1.41 6.55 -13.62
CA VAL A 395 -0.78 7.57 -14.47
C VAL A 395 -1.81 8.09 -15.44
N ALA A 396 -1.99 9.41 -15.49
CA ALA A 396 -2.85 10.09 -16.46
C ALA A 396 -2.01 10.93 -17.43
N ASP A 397 -2.24 10.72 -18.72
CA ASP A 397 -1.66 11.49 -19.83
C ASP A 397 -0.12 11.59 -19.79
N HIS A 398 0.56 10.57 -19.24
CA HIS A 398 2.03 10.54 -19.07
C HIS A 398 2.58 11.74 -18.28
N ARG A 399 1.76 12.34 -17.43
CA ARG A 399 2.10 13.58 -16.73
C ARG A 399 1.75 13.55 -15.24
N LEU A 400 0.51 13.18 -14.93
CA LEU A 400 0.04 13.11 -13.54
C LEU A 400 0.14 11.68 -13.05
N SER A 401 0.74 11.48 -11.89
CA SER A 401 0.80 10.17 -11.25
C SER A 401 0.28 10.22 -9.82
N LEU A 402 -0.38 9.13 -9.41
CA LEU A 402 -0.76 8.85 -8.04
C LEU A 402 -0.10 7.53 -7.63
N VAL A 403 0.67 7.52 -6.53
CA VAL A 403 1.32 6.34 -5.97
C VAL A 403 1.02 6.26 -4.48
N GLY A 404 0.69 5.07 -3.99
CA GLY A 404 0.40 4.91 -2.57
C GLY A 404 0.04 3.50 -2.14
N SER A 405 -0.69 3.41 -1.03
CA SER A 405 -1.12 2.15 -0.43
C SER A 405 -2.55 1.75 -0.78
N HIS A 406 -3.35 2.64 -1.38
CA HIS A 406 -4.79 2.52 -1.55
C HIS A 406 -5.16 1.55 -2.69
N ASN A 407 -5.85 0.46 -2.35
CA ASN A 407 -6.47 -0.42 -3.33
C ASN A 407 -7.80 0.16 -3.83
N LEU A 408 -8.15 -0.13 -5.08
CA LEU A 408 -9.45 0.23 -5.64
C LEU A 408 -10.50 -0.82 -5.24
N ASP A 409 -10.74 -0.92 -3.94
CA ASP A 409 -11.68 -1.85 -3.34
C ASP A 409 -12.47 -1.20 -2.18
N PRO A 410 -13.61 -1.81 -1.77
CA PRO A 410 -14.44 -1.26 -0.69
C PRO A 410 -13.73 -1.20 0.66
N ARG A 411 -12.69 -2.02 0.89
CA ARG A 411 -11.96 -2.04 2.14
C ARG A 411 -11.07 -0.81 2.31
N SER A 412 -10.29 -0.47 1.28
CA SER A 412 -9.48 0.75 1.26
C SER A 412 -10.34 2.02 1.27
N GLU A 413 -11.51 1.97 0.60
CA GLU A 413 -12.44 3.11 0.59
C GLU A 413 -13.11 3.36 1.94
N ARG A 414 -13.44 2.30 2.72
CA ARG A 414 -14.35 2.42 3.88
C ARG A 414 -13.74 2.05 5.23
N LEU A 415 -12.66 1.29 5.26
CA LEU A 415 -12.14 0.68 6.48
C LEU A 415 -10.70 1.04 6.79
N ASN A 416 -9.81 0.90 5.81
CA ASN A 416 -8.38 1.09 6.03
C ASN A 416 -7.99 2.56 6.09
N SER A 417 -7.02 2.88 6.93
CA SER A 417 -6.22 4.10 6.76
C SER A 417 -5.21 3.88 5.64
N GLU A 418 -5.11 4.82 4.73
CA GLU A 418 -4.28 4.73 3.52
C GLU A 418 -3.52 6.04 3.28
N ASN A 419 -2.41 5.96 2.56
CA ASN A 419 -1.68 7.13 2.10
C ASN A 419 -1.43 7.10 0.59
N ALA A 420 -1.30 8.28 -0.01
CA ALA A 420 -0.91 8.44 -1.40
C ALA A 420 -0.22 9.80 -1.63
N ILE A 421 0.61 9.85 -2.66
CA ILE A 421 1.14 11.10 -3.19
C ILE A 421 0.72 11.25 -4.65
N VAL A 422 0.23 12.43 -4.99
CA VAL A 422 -0.03 12.82 -6.38
C VAL A 422 1.04 13.80 -6.80
N PHE A 423 1.57 13.61 -8.00
CA PHE A 423 2.60 14.49 -8.53
C PHE A 423 2.43 14.77 -10.04
N ASP A 424 2.86 15.97 -10.44
CA ASP A 424 2.83 16.48 -11.81
C ASP A 424 4.28 16.56 -12.33
N ASN A 425 4.75 15.51 -12.97
CA ASN A 425 6.07 15.45 -13.58
C ASN A 425 6.06 14.46 -14.74
N PRO A 426 6.18 14.93 -16.00
CA PRO A 426 6.16 14.04 -17.17
C PRO A 426 7.24 12.97 -17.16
N GLU A 427 8.49 13.30 -16.78
CA GLU A 427 9.60 12.34 -16.80
C GLU A 427 9.37 11.17 -15.80
N LEU A 428 8.91 11.49 -14.59
CA LEU A 428 8.62 10.46 -13.58
C LEU A 428 7.37 9.65 -13.95
N SER A 429 6.36 10.30 -14.51
CA SER A 429 5.14 9.62 -14.97
C SER A 429 5.42 8.71 -16.17
N ASP A 430 6.30 9.13 -17.10
CA ASP A 430 6.75 8.28 -18.19
C ASP A 430 7.52 7.05 -17.72
N ARG A 431 8.35 7.16 -16.68
CA ARG A 431 9.03 5.99 -16.09
C ARG A 431 8.05 4.96 -15.57
N LEU A 432 6.98 5.40 -14.87
CA LEU A 432 5.92 4.51 -14.41
C LEU A 432 5.13 3.91 -15.58
N ALA A 433 4.75 4.74 -16.55
CA ALA A 433 4.01 4.31 -17.73
C ALA A 433 4.81 3.32 -18.59
N HIS A 434 6.09 3.57 -18.81
CA HIS A 434 7.00 2.68 -19.55
C HIS A 434 7.12 1.32 -18.85
N THR A 435 7.36 1.31 -17.54
CA THR A 435 7.41 0.07 -16.77
C THR A 435 6.09 -0.70 -16.86
N PHE A 436 4.96 -0.01 -16.76
CA PHE A 436 3.63 -0.60 -16.89
C PHE A 436 3.42 -1.20 -18.29
N LEU A 437 3.63 -0.41 -19.36
CA LEU A 437 3.33 -0.82 -20.73
C LEU A 437 4.29 -1.88 -21.26
N GLU A 438 5.60 -1.73 -20.99
CA GLU A 438 6.64 -2.55 -21.60
C GLU A 438 7.08 -3.75 -20.76
N LYS A 439 6.74 -3.79 -19.49
CA LYS A 439 7.09 -4.90 -18.60
C LYS A 439 5.85 -5.56 -18.02
N ASP A 440 5.01 -4.78 -17.34
CA ASP A 440 3.90 -5.35 -16.56
C ASP A 440 2.80 -5.92 -17.47
N LEU A 441 2.41 -5.21 -18.53
CA LEU A 441 1.42 -5.73 -19.49
C LEU A 441 1.94 -6.94 -20.28
N LEU A 442 3.27 -7.00 -20.58
CA LEU A 442 3.87 -8.17 -21.23
C LEU A 442 3.82 -9.44 -20.36
N SER A 443 3.69 -9.27 -19.05
CA SER A 443 3.52 -10.38 -18.11
C SER A 443 2.04 -10.61 -17.72
N SER A 444 1.12 -10.15 -18.54
CA SER A 444 -0.31 -10.09 -18.23
C SER A 444 -1.16 -10.56 -19.40
N ARG A 445 -2.41 -10.91 -19.11
CA ARG A 445 -3.40 -11.37 -20.08
C ARG A 445 -4.55 -10.36 -20.19
N ARG A 446 -4.87 -9.92 -21.39
CA ARG A 446 -6.04 -9.07 -21.64
C ARG A 446 -7.31 -9.89 -21.52
N ILE A 447 -8.32 -9.35 -20.83
CA ILE A 447 -9.64 -9.94 -20.71
C ILE A 447 -10.51 -9.47 -21.87
N THR A 448 -11.11 -10.40 -22.59
CA THR A 448 -12.06 -10.07 -23.66
C THR A 448 -13.47 -9.87 -23.11
N PRO A 449 -14.37 -9.15 -23.84
CA PRO A 449 -15.77 -9.02 -23.45
C PRO A 449 -16.49 -10.38 -23.32
N GLU A 450 -16.16 -11.35 -24.18
CA GLU A 450 -16.73 -12.69 -24.19
C GLU A 450 -16.30 -13.50 -22.95
N GLU A 451 -15.05 -13.33 -22.50
CA GLU A 451 -14.56 -13.93 -21.25
C GLU A 451 -15.24 -13.26 -20.05
N ALA A 452 -15.29 -11.92 -20.04
CA ALA A 452 -15.91 -11.16 -18.95
C ALA A 452 -17.39 -11.51 -18.75
N ALA A 453 -18.11 -11.80 -19.84
CA ALA A 453 -19.53 -12.20 -19.78
C ALA A 453 -19.76 -13.57 -19.10
N LYS A 454 -18.70 -14.41 -19.00
CA LYS A 454 -18.78 -15.74 -18.36
C LYS A 454 -18.51 -15.66 -16.84
N PHE A 455 -17.99 -14.55 -16.33
CA PHE A 455 -17.72 -14.42 -14.90
C PHE A 455 -19.02 -14.25 -14.09
N GLU A 456 -19.06 -14.90 -12.94
CA GLU A 456 -20.20 -14.77 -12.02
C GLU A 456 -20.37 -13.33 -11.52
N LYS A 457 -21.60 -12.90 -11.34
CA LYS A 457 -21.89 -11.58 -10.76
C LYS A 457 -21.45 -11.49 -9.30
N PRO A 458 -20.97 -10.32 -8.83
CA PRO A 458 -20.48 -10.14 -7.47
C PRO A 458 -21.47 -10.60 -6.39
N GLU A 459 -22.77 -10.35 -6.60
CA GLU A 459 -23.82 -10.71 -5.64
C GLU A 459 -23.94 -12.24 -5.45
N THR A 460 -23.75 -13.01 -6.54
CA THR A 460 -23.77 -14.48 -6.50
C THR A 460 -22.58 -15.02 -5.70
N ILE A 461 -21.40 -14.48 -5.95
CA ILE A 461 -20.16 -14.85 -5.25
C ILE A 461 -20.29 -14.54 -3.77
N LEU A 462 -20.75 -13.33 -3.42
CA LEU A 462 -20.92 -12.91 -2.03
C LEU A 462 -21.97 -13.76 -1.28
N LYS A 463 -23.05 -14.14 -1.95
CA LYS A 463 -24.05 -15.06 -1.37
C LYS A 463 -23.46 -16.44 -1.08
N ARG A 464 -22.63 -16.97 -2.00
CA ARG A 464 -21.94 -18.25 -1.80
C ARG A 464 -21.01 -18.19 -0.60
N PHE A 465 -20.15 -17.16 -0.49
CA PHE A 465 -19.27 -16.98 0.66
C PHE A 465 -20.03 -16.85 1.99
N LYS A 466 -21.13 -16.11 2.02
CA LYS A 466 -21.97 -16.01 3.23
C LYS A 466 -22.56 -17.37 3.62
N LYS A 467 -22.98 -18.17 2.65
CA LYS A 467 -23.51 -19.52 2.89
C LYS A 467 -22.45 -20.48 3.40
N GLU A 468 -21.24 -20.44 2.83
CA GLU A 468 -20.10 -21.25 3.28
C GLU A 468 -19.66 -20.88 4.72
N LEU A 469 -19.60 -19.58 5.05
CA LEU A 469 -19.34 -19.12 6.41
C LEU A 469 -20.43 -19.54 7.40
N ALA A 470 -21.71 -19.43 7.03
CA ALA A 470 -22.80 -19.90 7.88
C ALA A 470 -22.72 -21.40 8.12
N GLY A 471 -22.41 -22.19 7.08
CA GLY A 471 -22.26 -23.65 7.20
C GLY A 471 -21.08 -24.07 8.08
N LEU A 472 -20.00 -23.27 8.15
CA LEU A 472 -18.88 -23.50 9.08
C LEU A 472 -19.31 -23.26 10.54
N PHE A 473 -20.19 -22.32 10.79
CA PHE A 473 -20.73 -22.09 12.15
C PHE A 473 -21.79 -23.11 12.54
N GLU A 474 -22.63 -23.59 11.59
CA GLU A 474 -23.61 -24.64 11.86
C GLU A 474 -22.98 -26.03 12.11
N SER A 475 -21.81 -26.30 11.52
CA SER A 475 -21.09 -27.55 11.73
C SER A 475 -20.33 -27.64 13.06
N GLN A 476 -20.29 -26.55 13.82
CA GLN A 476 -19.62 -26.46 15.14
C GLN A 476 -20.61 -26.37 16.31
N MET A 477 -21.92 -26.34 16.04
CA MET A 477 -23.00 -26.49 17.04
C MET A 477 -23.55 -27.91 17.01
#